data_f260a6efddfc18980283c7420e6bdd6b
#
_entry.id   f260a6efddfc18980283c7420e6bdd6b
#
_cell.length_a   1.000
_cell.length_b   1.000
_cell.length_c   1.000
_cell.angle_alpha   90.00
_cell.angle_beta   90.00
_cell.angle_gamma   90.00
#
_symmetry.space_group_name_H-M   'P 1'
#
loop_
_entity.id
_entity.type
_entity.pdbx_description
1 polymer ?
#
loop_
_entity_poly.entity_id
_entity_poly.type
_entity_poly.pdbx_seq_one_letter_code
_entity_poly.pdbx_strand_id
1 'polypeptide(L)'
;DLLPISEEAAMAASLRLYYKIHHQGISILRQMLNNLQNIRSGKLLWSLDIVALNDQIAEITRQERLLAELRQQGLVDPDIFISRDNALAEQLRTVKLEKERLLEFEEDNTLQKTRELLESLESGPEFLEDFDGELFGELVGSIIAESNTCLRFRLVNGLELTETIERTVR
;
A
#
# COMPACT_ATOMS: atom_id res chain seq x y z
N ASP A 1 -20.86 -14.53 -28.44
CA ASP A 1 -21.71 -13.47 -27.88
C ASP A 1 -22.08 -13.80 -26.45
N LEU A 2 -21.72 -12.90 -25.52
CA LEU A 2 -22.11 -13.00 -24.11
C LEU A 2 -23.61 -12.67 -24.01
N LEU A 3 -24.38 -13.60 -23.45
CA LEU A 3 -25.79 -13.34 -23.16
C LEU A 3 -25.92 -12.50 -21.87
N PRO A 4 -26.98 -11.70 -21.73
CA PRO A 4 -27.19 -10.90 -20.51
C PRO A 4 -27.25 -11.79 -19.26
N ILE A 5 -26.53 -11.38 -18.22
CA ILE A 5 -26.54 -12.04 -16.91
C ILE A 5 -27.64 -11.39 -16.07
N SER A 6 -28.48 -12.21 -15.44
CA SER A 6 -29.51 -11.68 -14.55
C SER A 6 -28.89 -11.06 -13.30
N GLU A 7 -29.52 -10.01 -12.80
CA GLU A 7 -29.12 -9.35 -11.56
C GLU A 7 -29.11 -10.34 -10.38
N GLU A 8 -30.12 -11.22 -10.32
CA GLU A 8 -30.20 -12.27 -9.28
C GLU A 8 -29.01 -13.23 -9.31
N ALA A 9 -28.57 -13.65 -10.52
CA ALA A 9 -27.39 -14.52 -10.66
C ALA A 9 -26.09 -13.79 -10.24
N ALA A 10 -25.95 -12.52 -10.59
CA ALA A 10 -24.81 -11.71 -10.19
C ALA A 10 -24.78 -11.48 -8.68
N MET A 11 -25.92 -11.19 -8.05
CA MET A 11 -26.04 -11.04 -6.60
C MET A 11 -25.73 -12.36 -5.86
N ALA A 12 -26.22 -13.48 -6.33
CA ALA A 12 -25.93 -14.79 -5.74
C ALA A 12 -24.44 -15.15 -5.84
N ALA A 13 -23.79 -14.87 -6.96
CA ALA A 13 -22.35 -15.03 -7.13
C ALA A 13 -21.55 -14.11 -6.18
N SER A 14 -22.00 -12.88 -5.99
CA SER A 14 -21.40 -11.91 -5.07
C SER A 14 -21.46 -12.37 -3.62
N LEU A 15 -22.60 -12.92 -3.18
CA LEU A 15 -22.76 -13.48 -1.83
C LEU A 15 -21.83 -14.70 -1.60
N ARG A 16 -21.71 -15.58 -2.59
CA ARG A 16 -20.77 -16.71 -2.51
C ARG A 16 -19.33 -16.27 -2.44
N LEU A 17 -18.96 -15.25 -3.21
CA LEU A 17 -17.65 -14.63 -3.16
C LEU A 17 -17.35 -14.06 -1.78
N TYR A 18 -18.28 -13.26 -1.23
CA TYR A 18 -18.14 -12.69 0.10
C TYR A 18 -17.91 -13.77 1.17
N TYR A 19 -18.70 -14.83 1.15
CA TYR A 19 -18.57 -15.94 2.08
C TYR A 19 -17.18 -16.59 1.99
N LYS A 20 -16.69 -16.87 0.80
CA LYS A 20 -15.36 -17.44 0.58
C LYS A 20 -14.25 -16.53 1.06
N ILE A 21 -14.33 -15.24 0.75
CA ILE A 21 -13.32 -14.26 1.17
C ILE A 21 -13.32 -14.11 2.68
N HIS A 22 -14.48 -14.03 3.30
CA HIS A 22 -14.59 -13.86 4.75
C HIS A 22 -14.08 -15.09 5.52
N HIS A 23 -14.44 -16.30 5.09
CA HIS A 23 -14.08 -17.52 5.81
C HIS A 23 -12.68 -18.05 5.52
N GLN A 24 -12.16 -17.86 4.31
CA GLN A 24 -10.87 -18.41 3.87
C GLN A 24 -9.87 -17.33 3.47
N GLY A 25 -10.36 -16.20 3.00
CA GLY A 25 -9.54 -15.14 2.42
C GLY A 25 -8.83 -14.25 3.43
N ILE A 26 -9.37 -14.07 4.64
CA ILE A 26 -8.79 -13.18 5.65
C ILE A 26 -7.37 -13.62 6.02
N SER A 27 -7.15 -14.89 6.28
CA SER A 27 -5.81 -15.41 6.60
C SER A 27 -4.84 -15.28 5.42
N ILE A 28 -5.32 -15.50 4.20
CA ILE A 28 -4.54 -15.34 2.97
C ILE A 28 -4.15 -13.87 2.76
N LEU A 29 -5.10 -12.94 2.96
CA LEU A 29 -4.85 -11.51 2.84
C LEU A 29 -3.88 -11.00 3.91
N ARG A 30 -3.95 -11.50 5.14
CA ARG A 30 -2.98 -11.19 6.19
C ARG A 30 -1.58 -11.65 5.82
N GLN A 31 -1.43 -12.86 5.30
CA GLN A 31 -0.16 -13.37 4.84
C GLN A 31 0.37 -12.58 3.65
N MET A 32 -0.48 -12.23 2.70
CA MET A 32 -0.15 -11.37 1.57
C MET A 32 0.32 -9.99 2.05
N LEU A 33 -0.37 -9.38 3.01
CA LEU A 33 0.01 -8.09 3.59
C LEU A 33 1.40 -8.14 4.22
N ASN A 34 1.68 -9.19 5.02
CA ASN A 34 3.00 -9.40 5.62
C ASN A 34 4.09 -9.55 4.56
N ASN A 35 3.84 -10.33 3.51
CA ASN A 35 4.78 -10.52 2.41
C ASN A 35 5.05 -9.22 1.66
N LEU A 36 4.01 -8.42 1.37
CA LEU A 36 4.14 -7.13 0.71
C LEU A 36 4.94 -6.13 1.57
N GLN A 37 4.71 -6.10 2.88
CA GLN A 37 5.47 -5.28 3.81
C GLN A 37 6.95 -5.68 3.85
N ASN A 38 7.26 -6.97 3.84
CA ASN A 38 8.63 -7.48 3.80
C ASN A 38 9.33 -7.16 2.49
N ILE A 39 8.66 -7.31 1.35
CA ILE A 39 9.18 -6.95 0.03
C ILE A 39 9.45 -5.44 -0.04
N ARG A 40 8.52 -4.62 0.44
CA ARG A 40 8.68 -3.16 0.51
C ARG A 40 9.90 -2.77 1.35
N SER A 41 10.01 -3.31 2.55
CA SER A 41 11.16 -3.06 3.43
C SER A 41 12.48 -3.46 2.78
N GLY A 42 12.51 -4.60 2.10
CA GLY A 42 13.68 -5.05 1.34
C GLY A 42 14.03 -4.12 0.19
N LYS A 43 13.06 -3.68 -0.62
CA LYS A 43 13.27 -2.73 -1.71
C LYS A 43 13.81 -1.39 -1.22
N LEU A 44 13.26 -0.85 -0.13
CA LEU A 44 13.69 0.43 0.44
C LEU A 44 15.13 0.39 0.94
N LEU A 45 15.54 -0.72 1.55
CA LEU A 45 16.92 -0.90 2.02
C LEU A 45 17.95 -0.95 0.88
N TRP A 46 17.54 -1.40 -0.30
CA TRP A 46 18.41 -1.58 -1.45
C TRP A 46 18.17 -0.58 -2.59
N SER A 47 17.26 0.38 -2.41
CA SER A 47 17.07 1.46 -3.37
C SER A 47 18.33 2.31 -3.47
N LEU A 48 18.89 2.46 -4.68
CA LEU A 48 20.09 3.27 -4.93
C LEU A 48 19.86 4.73 -4.53
N ASP A 49 18.66 5.26 -4.73
CA ASP A 49 18.31 6.62 -4.36
C ASP A 49 18.27 6.81 -2.84
N ILE A 50 17.70 5.85 -2.10
CA ILE A 50 17.69 5.88 -0.63
C ILE A 50 19.10 5.73 -0.06
N VAL A 51 19.92 4.85 -0.63
CA VAL A 51 21.33 4.69 -0.22
C VAL A 51 22.08 6.00 -0.44
N ALA A 52 21.94 6.63 -1.62
CA ALA A 52 22.59 7.91 -1.92
C ALA A 52 22.16 9.02 -0.95
N LEU A 53 20.86 9.11 -0.60
CA LEU A 53 20.36 10.08 0.38
C LEU A 53 20.87 9.80 1.78
N ASN A 54 20.97 8.54 2.19
CA ASN A 54 21.58 8.16 3.48
C ASN A 54 23.06 8.55 3.54
N ASP A 55 23.81 8.37 2.45
CA ASP A 55 25.20 8.79 2.37
C ASP A 55 25.34 10.33 2.47
N GLN A 56 24.45 11.08 1.83
CA GLN A 56 24.40 12.54 1.96
C GLN A 56 24.11 12.97 3.41
N ILE A 57 23.14 12.35 4.06
CA ILE A 57 22.80 12.61 5.48
C ILE A 57 24.01 12.33 6.38
N ALA A 58 24.70 11.22 6.17
CA ALA A 58 25.89 10.86 6.93
C ALA A 58 27.02 11.87 6.74
N GLU A 59 27.25 12.33 5.52
CA GLU A 59 28.27 13.34 5.20
C GLU A 59 27.93 14.69 5.84
N ILE A 60 26.71 15.17 5.75
CA ILE A 60 26.28 16.42 6.38
C ILE A 60 26.43 16.34 7.91
N THR A 61 26.01 15.24 8.50
CA THR A 61 26.15 14.99 9.96
C THR A 61 27.63 14.97 10.38
N ARG A 62 28.50 14.40 9.57
CA ARG A 62 29.94 14.42 9.79
C ARG A 62 30.50 15.85 9.76
N GLN A 63 30.06 16.67 8.82
CA GLN A 63 30.47 18.06 8.71
C GLN A 63 29.96 18.90 9.89
N GLU A 64 28.72 18.69 10.35
CA GLU A 64 28.19 19.34 11.56
C GLU A 64 29.04 19.01 12.81
N ARG A 65 29.41 17.75 12.97
CA ARG A 65 30.26 17.31 14.08
C ARG A 65 31.64 17.97 14.03
N LEU A 66 32.27 17.96 12.85
CA LEU A 66 33.57 18.61 12.66
C LEU A 66 33.52 20.11 12.96
N LEU A 67 32.48 20.77 12.50
CA LEU A 67 32.27 22.22 12.75
C LEU A 67 32.10 22.48 14.27
N ALA A 68 31.37 21.65 15.00
CA ALA A 68 31.20 21.75 16.43
C ALA A 68 32.53 21.53 17.18
N GLU A 69 33.35 20.56 16.76
CA GLU A 69 34.69 20.33 17.32
C GLU A 69 35.63 21.52 17.12
N LEU A 70 35.63 22.09 15.91
CA LEU A 70 36.43 23.27 15.60
C LEU A 70 36.00 24.50 16.43
N ARG A 71 34.71 24.66 16.68
CA ARG A 71 34.17 25.69 17.59
C ARG A 71 34.67 25.51 19.01
N GLN A 72 34.62 24.28 19.54
CA GLN A 72 35.11 23.99 20.90
C GLN A 72 36.59 24.31 21.06
N GLN A 73 37.39 24.10 20.01
CA GLN A 73 38.83 24.39 20.00
C GLN A 73 39.14 25.88 19.75
N GLY A 74 38.12 26.71 19.53
CA GLY A 74 38.28 28.15 19.24
C GLY A 74 38.87 28.43 17.87
N LEU A 75 38.82 27.49 16.93
CA LEU A 75 39.44 27.59 15.59
C LEU A 75 38.49 28.22 14.56
N VAL A 76 37.26 28.51 14.92
CA VAL A 76 36.22 29.08 14.03
C VAL A 76 35.64 30.35 14.64
N ASP A 77 35.54 31.37 13.82
CA ASP A 77 34.86 32.63 14.19
C ASP A 77 33.36 32.34 14.47
N PRO A 78 32.78 32.91 15.57
CA PRO A 78 31.37 32.66 15.92
C PRO A 78 30.37 32.98 14.80
N ASP A 79 30.58 34.04 14.03
CA ASP A 79 29.68 34.42 12.93
C ASP A 79 29.77 33.41 11.75
N ILE A 80 30.99 32.94 11.46
CA ILE A 80 31.21 31.89 10.47
C ILE A 80 30.59 30.57 10.94
N PHE A 81 30.72 30.23 12.21
CA PHE A 81 30.10 29.05 12.78
C PHE A 81 28.59 29.07 12.58
N ILE A 82 27.89 30.14 12.97
CA ILE A 82 26.44 30.30 12.86
C ILE A 82 26.00 30.19 11.40
N SER A 83 26.69 30.82 10.48
CA SER A 83 26.38 30.79 9.05
C SER A 83 26.52 29.39 8.47
N ARG A 84 27.59 28.68 8.81
CA ARG A 84 27.85 27.31 8.35
C ARG A 84 26.91 26.29 8.97
N ASP A 85 26.64 26.42 10.26
CA ASP A 85 25.72 25.56 10.99
C ASP A 85 24.30 25.66 10.43
N ASN A 86 23.83 26.86 10.18
CA ASN A 86 22.54 27.11 9.54
C ASN A 86 22.46 26.53 8.13
N ALA A 87 23.53 26.67 7.33
CA ALA A 87 23.59 26.10 5.98
C ALA A 87 23.53 24.57 6.00
N LEU A 88 24.27 23.92 6.90
CA LEU A 88 24.27 22.47 7.07
C LEU A 88 22.89 21.96 7.58
N ALA A 89 22.29 22.67 8.53
CA ALA A 89 20.96 22.34 9.02
C ALA A 89 19.89 22.41 7.93
N GLU A 90 19.96 23.40 7.05
CA GLU A 90 19.04 23.52 5.90
C GLU A 90 19.28 22.42 4.85
N GLN A 91 20.53 22.09 4.55
CA GLN A 91 20.85 20.95 3.68
C GLN A 91 20.34 19.64 4.24
N LEU A 92 20.54 19.39 5.53
CA LEU A 92 20.07 18.19 6.20
C LEU A 92 18.55 18.06 6.12
N ARG A 93 17.83 19.16 6.38
CA ARG A 93 16.38 19.20 6.28
C ARG A 93 15.90 18.88 4.85
N THR A 94 16.53 19.45 3.84
CA THR A 94 16.18 19.23 2.44
C THR A 94 16.37 17.77 2.04
N VAL A 95 17.51 17.17 2.40
CA VAL A 95 17.80 15.76 2.09
C VAL A 95 16.86 14.81 2.81
N LYS A 96 16.53 15.08 4.08
CA LYS A 96 15.55 14.29 4.84
C LYS A 96 14.15 14.35 4.25
N LEU A 97 13.70 15.54 3.82
CA LEU A 97 12.41 15.72 3.15
C LEU A 97 12.36 14.96 1.81
N GLU A 98 13.43 14.99 1.04
CA GLU A 98 13.52 14.25 -0.21
C GLU A 98 13.44 12.73 0.03
N LYS A 99 14.14 12.24 1.06
CA LYS A 99 14.05 10.85 1.49
C LYS A 99 12.62 10.46 1.89
N GLU A 100 11.94 11.27 2.69
CA GLU A 100 10.55 11.05 3.09
C GLU A 100 9.63 11.00 1.87
N ARG A 101 9.79 11.90 0.90
CA ARG A 101 9.01 11.89 -0.36
C ARG A 101 9.21 10.62 -1.16
N LEU A 102 10.45 10.14 -1.28
CA LEU A 102 10.73 8.87 -1.97
C LEU A 102 10.10 7.69 -1.25
N LEU A 103 10.14 7.67 0.09
CA LEU A 103 9.51 6.64 0.90
C LEU A 103 7.98 6.64 0.76
N GLU A 104 7.35 7.82 0.70
CA GLU A 104 5.91 7.97 0.49
C GLU A 104 5.50 7.60 -0.94
N PHE A 105 6.28 8.01 -1.94
CA PHE A 105 5.97 7.75 -3.35
C PHE A 105 6.09 6.27 -3.73
N GLU A 106 6.94 5.51 -3.06
CA GLU A 106 7.05 4.06 -3.19
C GLU A 106 6.01 3.31 -2.31
N GLU A 107 5.06 4.02 -1.70
CA GLU A 107 3.91 3.37 -1.08
C GLU A 107 3.13 2.63 -2.15
N ASP A 108 3.37 1.31 -2.23
CA ASP A 108 2.66 0.46 -3.16
C ASP A 108 1.17 0.54 -2.82
N ASN A 109 0.42 1.11 -3.75
CA ASN A 109 -1.03 1.25 -3.65
C ASN A 109 -1.71 -0.11 -3.35
N THR A 110 -1.09 -1.22 -3.77
CA THR A 110 -1.52 -2.59 -3.47
C THR A 110 -1.45 -2.90 -1.97
N LEU A 111 -0.40 -2.48 -1.28
CA LEU A 111 -0.26 -2.70 0.17
C LEU A 111 -1.35 -1.95 0.95
N GLN A 112 -1.56 -0.69 0.63
CA GLN A 112 -2.60 0.13 1.26
C GLN A 112 -4.01 -0.42 0.99
N LYS A 113 -4.30 -0.75 -0.26
CA LYS A 113 -5.60 -1.34 -0.66
C LYS A 113 -5.82 -2.73 -0.06
N THR A 114 -4.77 -3.54 0.11
CA THR A 114 -4.88 -4.84 0.79
C THR A 114 -5.22 -4.66 2.26
N ARG A 115 -4.64 -3.66 2.92
CA ARG A 115 -4.95 -3.33 4.31
C ARG A 115 -6.40 -2.87 4.45
N GLU A 116 -6.86 -1.96 3.61
CA GLU A 116 -8.24 -1.48 3.59
C GLU A 116 -9.24 -2.60 3.33
N LEU A 117 -8.94 -3.48 2.37
CA LEU A 117 -9.75 -4.65 2.08
C LEU A 117 -9.87 -5.58 3.29
N LEU A 118 -8.76 -5.85 3.97
CA LEU A 118 -8.72 -6.67 5.17
C LEU A 118 -9.55 -6.05 6.31
N GLU A 119 -9.42 -4.76 6.54
CA GLU A 119 -10.19 -4.02 7.55
C GLU A 119 -11.69 -4.08 7.26
N SER A 120 -12.11 -3.88 6.01
CA SER A 120 -13.51 -3.98 5.60
C SER A 120 -14.08 -5.40 5.79
N LEU A 121 -13.29 -6.43 5.52
CA LEU A 121 -13.69 -7.82 5.76
C LEU A 121 -13.78 -8.16 7.25
N GLU A 122 -12.82 -7.73 8.05
CA GLU A 122 -12.78 -8.03 9.49
C GLU A 122 -13.88 -7.29 10.27
N SER A 123 -14.24 -6.09 9.82
CA SER A 123 -15.34 -5.30 10.40
C SER A 123 -16.72 -5.69 9.88
N GLY A 124 -16.79 -6.40 8.76
CA GLY A 124 -18.03 -6.86 8.16
C GLY A 124 -18.62 -8.09 8.86
N PRO A 125 -19.90 -8.41 8.61
CA PRO A 125 -20.55 -9.57 9.18
C PRO A 125 -19.97 -10.88 8.63
N GLU A 126 -19.98 -11.94 9.44
CA GLU A 126 -19.53 -13.27 8.99
C GLU A 126 -20.40 -13.86 7.89
N PHE A 127 -21.67 -13.48 7.88
CA PHE A 127 -22.67 -13.95 6.93
C PHE A 127 -23.58 -12.82 6.48
N LEU A 128 -23.82 -12.74 5.18
CA LEU A 128 -24.77 -11.82 4.56
C LEU A 128 -26.00 -12.62 4.10
N GLU A 129 -27.17 -12.29 4.62
CA GLU A 129 -28.43 -12.86 4.15
C GLU A 129 -28.83 -12.29 2.80
N ASP A 130 -28.64 -10.97 2.65
CA ASP A 130 -28.96 -10.23 1.44
C ASP A 130 -27.72 -9.50 0.90
N PHE A 131 -27.77 -9.15 -0.39
CA PHE A 131 -26.72 -8.40 -1.04
C PHE A 131 -26.64 -6.98 -0.48
N ASP A 132 -25.46 -6.61 0.06
CA ASP A 132 -25.13 -5.28 0.53
C ASP A 132 -24.21 -4.59 -0.49
N GLY A 133 -24.80 -3.68 -1.27
CA GLY A 133 -24.10 -2.99 -2.34
C GLY A 133 -23.01 -2.03 -1.86
N GLU A 134 -23.16 -1.45 -0.66
CA GLU A 134 -22.18 -0.54 -0.07
C GLU A 134 -20.94 -1.32 0.37
N LEU A 135 -21.12 -2.34 1.19
CA LEU A 135 -20.04 -3.23 1.61
C LEU A 135 -19.35 -3.89 0.41
N PHE A 136 -20.12 -4.34 -0.56
CA PHE A 136 -19.57 -4.97 -1.76
C PHE A 136 -18.73 -3.99 -2.60
N GLY A 137 -19.14 -2.73 -2.69
CA GLY A 137 -18.40 -1.66 -3.36
C GLY A 137 -17.06 -1.33 -2.70
N GLU A 138 -16.93 -1.57 -1.39
CA GLU A 138 -15.65 -1.45 -0.68
C GLU A 138 -14.68 -2.60 -0.99
N LEU A 139 -15.19 -3.77 -1.35
CA LEU A 139 -14.41 -4.99 -1.57
C LEU A 139 -14.05 -5.20 -3.04
N VAL A 140 -14.96 -4.88 -3.96
CA VAL A 140 -14.85 -5.20 -5.39
C VAL A 140 -14.75 -3.95 -6.24
N GLY A 141 -13.67 -3.85 -7.00
CA GLY A 141 -13.44 -2.75 -7.92
C GLY A 141 -14.15 -2.93 -9.26
N SER A 142 -14.23 -4.16 -9.76
CA SER A 142 -14.91 -4.46 -11.03
C SER A 142 -15.35 -5.92 -11.13
N ILE A 143 -16.38 -6.15 -11.93
CA ILE A 143 -16.91 -7.47 -12.26
C ILE A 143 -16.87 -7.62 -13.78
N ILE A 144 -16.28 -8.70 -14.24
CA ILE A 144 -16.12 -9.01 -15.68
C ILE A 144 -16.80 -10.33 -15.97
N ALA A 145 -17.70 -10.32 -16.95
CA ALA A 145 -18.28 -11.55 -17.49
C ALA A 145 -17.28 -12.23 -18.43
N GLU A 146 -16.63 -13.30 -17.96
CA GLU A 146 -15.69 -14.06 -18.78
C GLU A 146 -16.39 -14.98 -19.77
N SER A 147 -17.50 -15.55 -19.34
CA SER A 147 -18.33 -16.42 -20.12
C SER A 147 -19.79 -16.34 -19.66
N ASN A 148 -20.65 -17.10 -20.33
CA ASN A 148 -22.05 -17.19 -19.96
C ASN A 148 -22.30 -17.86 -18.60
N THR A 149 -21.26 -18.46 -18.00
CA THR A 149 -21.36 -19.23 -16.76
C THR A 149 -20.29 -18.82 -15.75
N CYS A 150 -19.48 -17.80 -16.02
CA CYS A 150 -18.37 -17.41 -15.16
C CYS A 150 -18.27 -15.87 -15.05
N LEU A 151 -18.23 -15.39 -13.80
CA LEU A 151 -17.92 -14.02 -13.47
C LEU A 151 -16.53 -13.96 -12.83
N ARG A 152 -15.72 -13.00 -13.27
CA ARG A 152 -14.47 -12.64 -12.63
C ARG A 152 -14.65 -11.36 -11.81
N PHE A 153 -14.33 -11.45 -10.54
CA PHE A 153 -14.35 -10.33 -9.62
C PHE A 153 -12.92 -9.84 -9.39
N ARG A 154 -12.69 -8.58 -9.67
CA ARG A 154 -11.43 -7.93 -9.36
C ARG A 154 -11.60 -7.16 -8.07
N LEU A 155 -10.93 -7.58 -7.00
CA LEU A 155 -10.95 -6.91 -5.72
C LEU A 155 -10.22 -5.57 -5.79
N VAL A 156 -10.48 -4.69 -4.82
CA VAL A 156 -9.90 -3.34 -4.78
C VAL A 156 -8.37 -3.32 -4.71
N ASN A 157 -7.75 -4.40 -4.21
CA ASN A 157 -6.30 -4.58 -4.16
C ASN A 157 -5.69 -5.23 -5.43
N GLY A 158 -6.51 -5.52 -6.44
CA GLY A 158 -6.10 -6.13 -7.70
C GLY A 158 -6.16 -7.65 -7.76
N LEU A 159 -6.48 -8.36 -6.67
CA LEU A 159 -6.73 -9.80 -6.69
C LEU A 159 -7.95 -10.12 -7.55
N GLU A 160 -7.86 -11.19 -8.31
CA GLU A 160 -8.94 -11.66 -9.16
C GLU A 160 -9.43 -13.03 -8.69
N LEU A 161 -10.75 -13.16 -8.55
CA LEU A 161 -11.44 -14.38 -8.17
C LEU A 161 -12.58 -14.64 -9.14
N THR A 162 -12.84 -15.91 -9.41
CA THR A 162 -13.91 -16.32 -10.32
C THR A 162 -15.02 -17.05 -9.58
N GLU A 163 -16.27 -16.77 -9.97
CA GLU A 163 -17.46 -17.46 -9.51
C GLU A 163 -18.28 -17.95 -10.68
N THR A 164 -18.81 -19.17 -10.55
CA THR A 164 -19.75 -19.71 -11.52
C THR A 164 -21.16 -19.18 -11.29
N ILE A 165 -21.86 -18.91 -12.38
CA ILE A 165 -23.28 -18.53 -12.35
C ILE A 165 -24.12 -19.64 -12.93
N GLU A 166 -25.17 -20.02 -12.21
CA GLU A 166 -26.17 -20.94 -12.75
C GLU A 166 -27.17 -20.17 -13.62
N ARG A 167 -27.37 -20.64 -14.83
CA ARG A 167 -28.42 -20.14 -15.69
C ARG A 167 -29.65 -21.02 -15.54
N THR A 168 -30.72 -20.42 -15.10
CA THR A 168 -32.04 -21.00 -15.27
C THR A 168 -32.39 -20.91 -16.76
N VAL A 169 -32.24 -21.99 -17.49
CA VAL A 169 -32.79 -22.09 -18.84
C VAL A 169 -34.32 -22.12 -18.67
N ARG A 170 -34.97 -21.03 -19.08
CA ARG A 170 -36.39 -21.04 -19.30
C ARG A 170 -36.70 -21.47 -20.74
#